data_9e473ecd57ae254017e7d0936257f4eb
#
_entry.id   9e473ecd57ae254017e7d0936257f4eb
#
_cell.length_a   1.000
_cell.length_b   1.000
_cell.length_c   1.000
_cell.angle_alpha   90.00
_cell.angle_beta   90.00
_cell.angle_gamma   90.00
#
_symmetry.space_group_name_H-M   'P 1'
#
loop_
_entity.id
_entity.type
_entity.pdbx_description
1 polymer ?
#
loop_
_entity_poly.entity_id
_entity_poly.type
_entity_poly.pdbx_seq_one_letter_code
_entity_poly.pdbx_strand_id
1 'polypeptide(L)'
;PDESGTPMAWKPLALPDNDRALAAVWGADGSHLLVGTRQGRLLLLEPENAEPLRAVHTFGEPITALGFALGQVSLLVGGERGSLGAFQVLRQDGRTRLDRLHTFQPMTGAVQGFMPSLRDKRFLAWSDRQVVVDHLTTERRLFQASVEGVRSGMLAARGDLLAVLDANGKLASWNLDAPHPEVSWKTLWGKVHYEGYAQPDHVWQSTGGSDDFEPKLSLVPLLFGTLKGTLFAMLFALPLAVFGALYTSQFASYRLKNTIKPAIEIMAALPSVVLGFIAGLVLAPLFEAAAIQVALLPFTCLAVGLILAPGWARLPRRFRAAWGEGREAVWLLPVLVMGLGLAMALGPWIETTFLRGDFRN
;
A
#
# COMPACT_ATOMS: atom_id res chain seq x y z
N PRO A 1 24.34 35.51 5.24
CA PRO A 1 25.68 35.69 5.75
C PRO A 1 26.12 34.40 6.42
N ASP A 2 27.40 34.03 6.20
CA ASP A 2 28.01 32.93 6.94
C ASP A 2 28.14 33.31 8.44
N GLU A 3 28.60 32.37 9.27
CA GLU A 3 28.79 32.65 10.72
C GLU A 3 29.76 33.78 10.99
N SER A 4 30.53 34.24 10.00
CA SER A 4 31.45 35.36 10.07
C SER A 4 30.82 36.72 9.66
N GLY A 5 29.55 36.71 9.21
CA GLY A 5 28.82 37.91 8.76
C GLY A 5 29.24 38.43 7.39
N THR A 6 30.07 37.70 6.65
CA THR A 6 30.47 38.03 5.29
C THR A 6 29.33 37.74 4.31
N PRO A 7 29.01 38.66 3.37
CA PRO A 7 28.00 38.41 2.37
C PRO A 7 28.44 37.23 1.49
N MET A 8 27.57 36.22 1.33
CA MET A 8 27.82 35.12 0.42
C MET A 8 28.13 35.62 -0.99
N ALA A 9 29.24 35.20 -1.57
CA ALA A 9 29.59 35.53 -2.94
C ALA A 9 28.59 34.88 -3.91
N TRP A 10 28.12 35.66 -4.90
CA TRP A 10 27.30 35.16 -5.98
C TRP A 10 28.04 34.07 -6.78
N LYS A 11 27.48 32.84 -6.82
CA LYS A 11 27.99 31.76 -7.66
C LYS A 11 27.09 31.63 -8.88
N PRO A 12 27.53 31.99 -10.09
CA PRO A 12 26.73 31.81 -11.28
C PRO A 12 26.56 30.32 -11.58
N LEU A 13 25.34 29.88 -11.77
CA LEU A 13 24.99 28.53 -12.20
C LEU A 13 24.78 28.52 -13.73
N ALA A 14 25.66 27.86 -14.45
CA ALA A 14 25.52 27.69 -15.89
C ALA A 14 24.44 26.64 -16.19
N LEU A 15 23.45 27.02 -17.01
CA LEU A 15 22.43 26.10 -17.50
C LEU A 15 22.91 25.41 -18.79
N PRO A 16 22.52 24.15 -19.05
CA PRO A 16 22.87 23.45 -20.28
C PRO A 16 22.38 24.22 -21.52
N ASP A 17 23.17 24.20 -22.60
CA ASP A 17 22.85 24.76 -23.91
C ASP A 17 22.42 26.24 -23.89
N ASN A 18 22.96 27.01 -22.95
CA ASN A 18 22.67 28.44 -22.77
C ASN A 18 21.15 28.73 -22.63
N ASP A 19 20.40 27.77 -22.01
CA ASP A 19 18.97 27.89 -21.76
C ASP A 19 18.67 28.97 -20.71
N ARG A 20 17.42 29.43 -20.66
CA ARG A 20 17.00 30.49 -19.72
C ARG A 20 16.05 29.92 -18.66
N ALA A 21 16.39 30.11 -17.40
CA ALA A 21 15.48 29.81 -16.28
C ALA A 21 14.28 30.75 -16.30
N LEU A 22 13.08 30.21 -16.13
CA LEU A 22 11.82 30.95 -15.99
C LEU A 22 11.24 30.79 -14.60
N ALA A 23 11.40 29.63 -13.98
CA ALA A 23 10.93 29.33 -12.63
C ALA A 23 11.98 28.50 -11.88
N ALA A 24 12.06 28.67 -10.57
CA ALA A 24 12.94 27.89 -9.74
C ALA A 24 12.32 27.69 -8.35
N VAL A 25 12.60 26.53 -7.73
CA VAL A 25 12.17 26.21 -6.37
C VAL A 25 13.21 25.31 -5.69
N TRP A 26 13.48 25.58 -4.41
CA TRP A 26 14.33 24.70 -3.60
C TRP A 26 13.57 23.44 -3.18
N GLY A 27 14.24 22.30 -3.20
CA GLY A 27 13.72 21.08 -2.59
C GLY A 27 13.53 21.24 -1.08
N ALA A 28 12.67 20.43 -0.50
CA ALA A 28 12.35 20.46 0.93
C ALA A 28 13.57 20.32 1.86
N ASP A 29 14.54 19.55 1.43
CA ASP A 29 15.80 19.29 2.16
C ASP A 29 16.84 20.41 2.00
N GLY A 30 16.55 21.42 1.16
CA GLY A 30 17.47 22.51 0.85
C GLY A 30 18.73 22.11 0.07
N SER A 31 18.92 20.83 -0.24
CA SER A 31 20.13 20.33 -0.89
C SER A 31 20.12 20.47 -2.41
N HIS A 32 18.94 20.60 -3.01
CA HIS A 32 18.79 20.63 -4.46
C HIS A 32 17.83 21.76 -4.92
N LEU A 33 18.11 22.26 -6.10
CA LEU A 33 17.35 23.30 -6.77
C LEU A 33 16.68 22.72 -8.02
N LEU A 34 15.37 22.89 -8.14
CA LEU A 34 14.62 22.53 -9.32
C LEU A 34 14.38 23.77 -10.17
N VAL A 35 14.71 23.68 -11.45
CA VAL A 35 14.67 24.83 -12.38
C VAL A 35 13.86 24.46 -13.62
N GLY A 36 12.83 25.24 -13.91
CA GLY A 36 12.06 25.19 -15.15
C GLY A 36 12.61 26.18 -16.18
N THR A 37 12.81 25.74 -17.41
CA THR A 37 13.46 26.54 -18.43
C THR A 37 12.53 26.92 -19.57
N ARG A 38 13.00 27.89 -20.39
CA ARG A 38 12.31 28.35 -21.60
C ARG A 38 12.24 27.29 -22.69
N GLN A 39 13.21 26.36 -22.75
CA GLN A 39 13.18 25.24 -23.69
C GLN A 39 12.31 24.08 -23.19
N GLY A 40 11.58 24.25 -22.08
CA GLY A 40 10.71 23.23 -21.51
C GLY A 40 11.46 22.09 -20.83
N ARG A 41 12.62 22.37 -20.27
CA ARG A 41 13.39 21.40 -19.47
C ARG A 41 13.16 21.67 -17.99
N LEU A 42 12.91 20.60 -17.26
CA LEU A 42 12.95 20.57 -15.82
C LEU A 42 14.31 20.03 -15.39
N LEU A 43 15.09 20.84 -14.70
CA LEU A 43 16.45 20.53 -14.29
C LEU A 43 16.49 20.31 -12.77
N LEU A 44 17.18 19.27 -12.33
CA LEU A 44 17.56 19.07 -10.92
C LEU A 44 19.04 19.41 -10.77
N LEU A 45 19.33 20.40 -9.96
CA LEU A 45 20.66 20.91 -9.71
C LEU A 45 21.04 20.72 -8.23
N GLU A 46 22.27 20.31 -7.99
CA GLU A 46 22.89 20.31 -6.65
C GLU A 46 24.05 21.33 -6.65
N PRO A 47 23.78 22.62 -6.29
CA PRO A 47 24.72 23.71 -6.51
C PRO A 47 26.05 23.60 -5.77
N GLU A 48 26.07 22.80 -4.69
CA GLU A 48 27.28 22.57 -3.88
C GLU A 48 28.26 21.58 -4.51
N ASN A 49 27.79 20.76 -5.48
CA ASN A 49 28.60 19.73 -6.10
C ASN A 49 29.41 20.28 -7.30
N ALA A 50 30.52 19.60 -7.62
CA ALA A 50 31.34 19.91 -8.80
C ALA A 50 30.58 19.76 -10.12
N GLU A 51 29.66 18.79 -10.17
CA GLU A 51 28.71 18.56 -11.26
C GLU A 51 27.29 18.87 -10.77
N PRO A 52 26.84 20.10 -10.85
CA PRO A 52 25.55 20.50 -10.23
C PRO A 52 24.33 19.87 -10.89
N LEU A 53 24.37 19.56 -12.19
CA LEU A 53 23.25 18.97 -12.91
C LEU A 53 23.16 17.47 -12.63
N ARG A 54 22.06 17.02 -12.01
CA ARG A 54 21.83 15.61 -11.64
C ARG A 54 20.80 14.91 -12.49
N ALA A 55 19.76 15.62 -12.91
CA ALA A 55 18.72 15.04 -13.76
C ALA A 55 18.06 16.10 -14.63
N VAL A 56 17.53 15.67 -15.77
CA VAL A 56 16.77 16.49 -16.72
C VAL A 56 15.54 15.72 -17.16
N HIS A 57 14.41 16.41 -17.22
CA HIS A 57 13.19 15.91 -17.85
C HIS A 57 12.64 16.94 -18.82
N THR A 58 12.22 16.48 -20.02
CA THR A 58 11.60 17.36 -21.03
C THR A 58 10.09 17.44 -20.81
N PHE A 59 9.59 18.66 -20.54
CA PHE A 59 8.16 18.91 -20.33
C PHE A 59 7.40 19.15 -21.64
N GLY A 60 8.09 19.63 -22.66
CA GLY A 60 7.55 19.82 -24.00
C GLY A 60 7.09 21.24 -24.33
N GLU A 61 7.07 22.15 -23.35
CA GLU A 61 6.78 23.59 -23.52
C GLU A 61 7.52 24.39 -22.44
N PRO A 62 7.70 25.72 -22.60
CA PRO A 62 8.30 26.55 -21.58
C PRO A 62 7.66 26.36 -20.21
N ILE A 63 8.46 26.13 -19.17
CA ILE A 63 7.98 25.93 -17.80
C ILE A 63 7.90 27.29 -17.11
N THR A 64 6.69 27.76 -16.83
CA THR A 64 6.43 29.10 -16.28
C THR A 64 6.22 29.11 -14.79
N ALA A 65 5.82 27.99 -14.19
CA ALA A 65 5.57 27.90 -12.75
C ALA A 65 6.04 26.54 -12.19
N LEU A 66 6.60 26.62 -10.98
CA LEU A 66 6.97 25.48 -10.15
C LEU A 66 6.43 25.66 -8.74
N GLY A 67 6.00 24.59 -8.08
CA GLY A 67 5.58 24.59 -6.69
C GLY A 67 5.53 23.16 -6.15
N PHE A 68 5.46 22.99 -4.84
CA PHE A 68 5.30 21.67 -4.25
C PHE A 68 3.87 21.41 -3.80
N ALA A 69 3.42 20.16 -3.90
CA ALA A 69 2.24 19.68 -3.22
C ALA A 69 2.50 19.50 -1.71
N LEU A 70 1.45 19.22 -0.95
CA LEU A 70 1.56 18.93 0.49
C LEU A 70 2.56 17.78 0.72
N GLY A 71 3.44 17.94 1.71
CA GLY A 71 4.52 16.99 2.03
C GLY A 71 5.78 17.18 1.20
N GLN A 72 5.77 18.10 0.23
CA GLN A 72 6.93 18.52 -0.58
C GLN A 72 7.68 17.40 -1.30
N VAL A 73 7.01 16.27 -1.55
CA VAL A 73 7.54 15.14 -2.35
C VAL A 73 7.23 15.34 -3.83
N SER A 74 6.01 15.74 -4.14
CA SER A 74 5.57 15.99 -5.52
C SER A 74 5.79 17.44 -5.93
N LEU A 75 6.58 17.65 -6.97
CA LEU A 75 6.79 18.93 -7.64
C LEU A 75 5.69 19.14 -8.69
N LEU A 76 4.92 20.19 -8.56
CA LEU A 76 3.95 20.69 -9.53
C LEU A 76 4.67 21.52 -10.59
N VAL A 77 4.40 21.25 -11.85
CA VAL A 77 5.01 21.93 -13.00
C VAL A 77 3.92 22.48 -13.89
N GLY A 78 4.00 23.76 -14.19
CA GLY A 78 3.08 24.48 -15.08
C GLY A 78 3.77 25.05 -16.29
N GLY A 79 3.12 24.94 -17.46
CA GLY A 79 3.64 25.37 -18.74
C GLY A 79 2.97 26.63 -19.28
N GLU A 80 3.61 27.21 -20.31
CA GLU A 80 3.15 28.43 -20.99
C GLU A 80 1.80 28.25 -21.71
N ARG A 81 1.52 27.04 -22.18
CA ARG A 81 0.25 26.70 -22.84
C ARG A 81 -0.79 26.11 -21.90
N GLY A 82 -0.51 26.12 -20.61
CA GLY A 82 -1.43 25.66 -19.57
C GLY A 82 -1.30 24.19 -19.22
N SER A 83 -0.30 23.47 -19.71
CA SER A 83 -0.07 22.09 -19.29
C SER A 83 0.29 22.03 -17.82
N LEU A 84 -0.26 21.01 -17.13
CA LEU A 84 -0.02 20.76 -15.71
C LEU A 84 0.51 19.33 -15.52
N GLY A 85 1.55 19.17 -14.72
CA GLY A 85 2.13 17.89 -14.38
C GLY A 85 2.65 17.84 -12.97
N ALA A 86 2.76 16.65 -12.41
CA ALA A 86 3.46 16.39 -11.16
C ALA A 86 4.65 15.47 -11.38
N PHE A 87 5.77 15.77 -10.73
CA PHE A 87 7.03 15.07 -10.84
C PHE A 87 7.58 14.75 -9.46
N GLN A 88 8.43 13.75 -9.37
CA GLN A 88 9.18 13.44 -8.15
C GLN A 88 10.66 13.24 -8.45
N VAL A 89 11.48 13.47 -7.44
CA VAL A 89 12.90 13.13 -7.44
C VAL A 89 13.05 11.73 -6.86
N LEU A 90 13.51 10.79 -7.69
CA LEU A 90 13.82 9.43 -7.24
C LEU A 90 15.33 9.23 -7.20
N ARG A 91 15.80 8.69 -6.07
CA ARG A 91 17.18 8.23 -5.89
C ARG A 91 17.17 6.70 -5.81
N GLN A 92 17.62 6.04 -6.89
CA GLN A 92 17.66 4.59 -6.97
C GLN A 92 19.02 4.15 -7.54
N ASP A 93 19.63 3.17 -6.88
CA ASP A 93 20.92 2.59 -7.30
C ASP A 93 22.04 3.65 -7.51
N GLY A 94 22.08 4.67 -6.64
CA GLY A 94 23.04 5.77 -6.73
C GLY A 94 22.78 6.77 -7.87
N ARG A 95 21.71 6.62 -8.62
CA ARG A 95 21.28 7.54 -9.69
C ARG A 95 20.07 8.35 -9.25
N THR A 96 20.12 9.64 -9.54
CA THR A 96 18.98 10.55 -9.34
C THR A 96 18.29 10.79 -10.66
N ARG A 97 16.97 10.67 -10.69
CA ARG A 97 16.16 10.98 -11.86
C ARG A 97 14.89 11.73 -11.47
N LEU A 98 14.34 12.44 -12.45
CA LEU A 98 13.05 13.11 -12.35
C LEU A 98 12.00 12.26 -13.07
N ASP A 99 11.08 11.70 -12.32
CA ASP A 99 10.00 10.89 -12.86
C ASP A 99 8.69 11.67 -12.84
N ARG A 100 7.93 11.56 -13.94
CA ARG A 100 6.57 12.10 -14.00
C ARG A 100 5.63 11.18 -13.24
N LEU A 101 4.94 11.73 -12.23
CA LEU A 101 3.91 11.02 -11.47
C LEU A 101 2.55 11.12 -12.15
N HIS A 102 2.11 12.36 -12.41
CA HIS A 102 0.76 12.66 -12.87
C HIS A 102 0.74 13.69 -13.99
N THR A 103 -0.31 13.63 -14.79
CA THR A 103 -0.63 14.63 -15.80
C THR A 103 -2.09 15.05 -15.59
N PHE A 104 -2.33 16.35 -15.51
CA PHE A 104 -3.66 16.90 -15.25
C PHE A 104 -4.26 17.47 -16.54
N GLN A 105 -5.54 17.78 -16.46
CA GLN A 105 -6.20 18.48 -17.55
C GLN A 105 -5.55 19.87 -17.72
N PRO A 106 -5.20 20.28 -18.94
CA PRO A 106 -4.61 21.59 -19.16
C PRO A 106 -5.59 22.71 -18.76
N MET A 107 -5.03 23.86 -18.45
CA MET A 107 -5.81 25.06 -18.18
C MET A 107 -5.63 26.08 -19.30
N THR A 108 -6.48 27.11 -19.32
CA THR A 108 -6.39 28.19 -20.32
C THR A 108 -5.36 29.22 -19.87
N GLY A 109 -4.37 29.49 -20.73
CA GLY A 109 -3.30 30.48 -20.47
C GLY A 109 -2.08 29.88 -19.75
N ALA A 110 -1.02 30.67 -19.67
CA ALA A 110 0.21 30.29 -19.02
C ALA A 110 0.00 30.13 -17.51
N VAL A 111 0.49 29.03 -16.96
CA VAL A 111 0.43 28.78 -15.51
C VAL A 111 1.33 29.76 -14.79
N GLN A 112 0.78 30.52 -13.83
CA GLN A 112 1.50 31.55 -13.09
C GLN A 112 1.91 31.10 -11.69
N GLY A 113 1.20 30.14 -11.12
CA GLY A 113 1.56 29.65 -9.80
C GLY A 113 0.68 28.53 -9.28
N PHE A 114 1.09 28.01 -8.14
CA PHE A 114 0.47 26.93 -7.40
C PHE A 114 0.32 27.28 -5.92
N MET A 115 -0.75 26.78 -5.30
CA MET A 115 -0.95 26.81 -3.86
C MET A 115 -1.38 25.41 -3.40
N PRO A 116 -0.58 24.68 -2.61
CA PRO A 116 -0.98 23.40 -2.06
C PRO A 116 -2.06 23.57 -0.99
N SER A 117 -2.93 22.60 -0.85
CA SER A 117 -3.79 22.45 0.33
C SER A 117 -2.91 22.12 1.54
N LEU A 118 -3.31 22.60 2.72
CA LEU A 118 -2.65 22.28 3.99
C LEU A 118 -3.23 21.01 4.64
N ARG A 119 -4.22 20.37 4.02
CA ARG A 119 -4.97 19.27 4.61
C ARG A 119 -4.82 17.94 3.84
N ASP A 120 -4.73 18.01 2.54
CA ASP A 120 -4.73 16.85 1.65
C ASP A 120 -3.96 17.13 0.35
N LYS A 121 -3.95 16.17 -0.55
CA LYS A 121 -3.22 16.27 -1.83
C LYS A 121 -3.93 17.11 -2.89
N ARG A 122 -4.80 18.04 -2.53
CA ARG A 122 -5.34 19.05 -3.44
C ARG A 122 -4.34 20.18 -3.65
N PHE A 123 -4.40 20.79 -4.81
CA PHE A 123 -3.67 22.01 -5.10
C PHE A 123 -4.49 22.94 -5.99
N LEU A 124 -4.29 24.22 -5.78
CA LEU A 124 -4.80 25.28 -6.63
C LEU A 124 -3.72 25.63 -7.65
N ALA A 125 -4.12 25.80 -8.91
CA ALA A 125 -3.28 26.40 -9.95
C ALA A 125 -4.03 27.55 -10.61
N TRP A 126 -3.31 28.59 -11.01
CA TRP A 126 -3.90 29.74 -11.69
C TRP A 126 -3.08 30.20 -12.89
N SER A 127 -3.78 30.78 -13.85
CA SER A 127 -3.28 31.58 -14.96
C SER A 127 -3.86 32.99 -14.90
N ASP A 128 -3.58 33.81 -15.90
CA ASP A 128 -4.23 35.12 -16.07
C ASP A 128 -5.74 35.05 -16.37
N ARG A 129 -6.26 33.88 -16.78
CA ARG A 129 -7.65 33.68 -17.25
C ARG A 129 -8.46 32.65 -16.51
N GLN A 130 -7.79 31.80 -15.72
CA GLN A 130 -8.44 30.64 -15.15
C GLN A 130 -7.82 30.27 -13.82
N VAL A 131 -8.67 29.73 -12.95
CA VAL A 131 -8.31 29.12 -11.67
C VAL A 131 -8.85 27.71 -11.64
N VAL A 132 -8.04 26.75 -11.21
CA VAL A 132 -8.44 25.33 -11.08
C VAL A 132 -7.97 24.76 -9.76
N VAL A 133 -8.75 23.83 -9.21
CA VAL A 133 -8.33 22.97 -8.10
C VAL A 133 -8.32 21.54 -8.60
N ASP A 134 -7.18 20.91 -8.55
CA ASP A 134 -6.98 19.51 -8.93
C ASP A 134 -6.54 18.69 -7.71
N HIS A 135 -6.83 17.39 -7.72
CA HIS A 135 -6.35 16.44 -6.73
C HIS A 135 -5.20 15.60 -7.31
N LEU A 136 -4.07 15.56 -6.60
CA LEU A 136 -2.83 14.97 -7.08
C LEU A 136 -3.02 13.50 -7.51
N THR A 137 -3.38 12.65 -6.56
CA THR A 137 -3.43 11.19 -6.75
C THR A 137 -4.50 10.72 -7.73
N THR A 138 -5.68 11.38 -7.72
CA THR A 138 -6.80 10.99 -8.59
C THR A 138 -6.79 11.67 -9.96
N GLU A 139 -5.92 12.68 -10.15
CA GLU A 139 -5.84 13.52 -11.37
C GLU A 139 -7.18 14.20 -11.71
N ARG A 140 -8.10 14.30 -10.75
CA ARG A 140 -9.44 14.86 -10.96
C ARG A 140 -9.41 16.36 -10.78
N ARG A 141 -10.03 17.06 -11.73
CA ARG A 141 -10.40 18.46 -11.56
C ARG A 141 -11.62 18.56 -10.65
N LEU A 142 -11.44 19.21 -9.50
CA LEU A 142 -12.48 19.39 -8.49
C LEU A 142 -13.22 20.70 -8.66
N PHE A 143 -12.52 21.74 -9.16
CA PHE A 143 -13.09 23.06 -9.39
C PHE A 143 -12.41 23.73 -10.58
N GLN A 144 -13.18 24.56 -11.27
CA GLN A 144 -12.68 25.39 -12.36
C GLN A 144 -13.53 26.66 -12.46
N ALA A 145 -12.88 27.81 -12.55
CA ALA A 145 -13.54 29.08 -12.83
C ALA A 145 -12.71 29.92 -13.82
N SER A 146 -13.41 30.62 -14.71
CA SER A 146 -12.79 31.63 -15.58
C SER A 146 -12.81 32.96 -14.83
N VAL A 147 -11.60 33.51 -14.63
CA VAL A 147 -11.38 34.82 -13.95
C VAL A 147 -10.30 35.52 -14.71
N GLU A 148 -10.56 36.76 -15.15
CA GLU A 148 -9.59 37.57 -15.87
C GLU A 148 -8.63 38.29 -14.92
N GLY A 149 -7.36 38.33 -15.29
CA GLY A 149 -6.34 39.08 -14.56
C GLY A 149 -6.02 38.49 -13.18
N VAL A 150 -6.05 37.18 -13.01
CA VAL A 150 -5.70 36.54 -11.72
C VAL A 150 -4.24 36.85 -11.39
N ARG A 151 -4.01 37.39 -10.20
CA ARG A 151 -2.68 37.70 -9.68
C ARG A 151 -2.18 36.67 -8.68
N SER A 152 -3.09 36.18 -7.84
CA SER A 152 -2.79 35.14 -6.87
C SER A 152 -4.05 34.38 -6.45
N GLY A 153 -3.89 33.16 -6.01
CA GLY A 153 -4.96 32.34 -5.45
C GLY A 153 -4.54 31.69 -4.15
N MET A 154 -5.50 31.43 -3.27
CA MET A 154 -5.28 30.75 -2.00
C MET A 154 -6.39 29.74 -1.70
N LEU A 155 -6.03 28.64 -1.03
CA LEU A 155 -6.94 27.68 -0.44
C LEU A 155 -7.01 27.91 1.08
N ALA A 156 -8.21 27.88 1.64
CA ALA A 156 -8.37 27.87 3.08
C ALA A 156 -7.74 26.61 3.70
N ALA A 157 -7.27 26.71 4.94
CA ALA A 157 -6.63 25.59 5.64
C ALA A 157 -7.53 24.35 5.75
N ARG A 158 -8.85 24.52 5.80
CA ARG A 158 -9.82 23.42 5.78
C ARG A 158 -10.08 22.83 4.40
N GLY A 159 -9.62 23.51 3.34
CA GLY A 159 -9.80 23.09 1.96
C GLY A 159 -11.25 23.20 1.42
N ASP A 160 -12.12 23.91 2.13
CA ASP A 160 -13.54 24.13 1.82
C ASP A 160 -13.83 25.48 1.15
N LEU A 161 -12.83 26.35 1.09
CA LEU A 161 -12.94 27.68 0.48
C LEU A 161 -11.71 27.99 -0.36
N LEU A 162 -11.90 28.60 -1.51
CA LEU A 162 -10.83 29.22 -2.28
C LEU A 162 -11.10 30.71 -2.46
N ALA A 163 -10.05 31.50 -2.51
CA ALA A 163 -10.11 32.92 -2.80
C ALA A 163 -9.05 33.29 -3.84
N VAL A 164 -9.38 34.25 -4.68
CA VAL A 164 -8.53 34.72 -5.79
C VAL A 164 -8.51 36.25 -5.76
N LEU A 165 -7.32 36.79 -5.90
CA LEU A 165 -7.09 38.22 -6.05
C LEU A 165 -6.79 38.51 -7.52
N ASP A 166 -7.55 39.47 -8.12
CA ASP A 166 -7.29 39.93 -9.48
C ASP A 166 -6.27 41.09 -9.51
N ALA A 167 -5.85 41.48 -10.71
CA ALA A 167 -4.92 42.60 -10.92
C ALA A 167 -5.44 43.97 -10.46
N ASN A 168 -6.77 44.10 -10.33
CA ASN A 168 -7.44 45.32 -9.88
C ASN A 168 -7.61 45.40 -8.35
N GLY A 169 -7.11 44.40 -7.63
CA GLY A 169 -7.27 44.26 -6.19
C GLY A 169 -8.64 43.76 -5.74
N LYS A 170 -9.47 43.26 -6.65
CA LYS A 170 -10.76 42.65 -6.34
C LYS A 170 -10.57 41.20 -5.87
N LEU A 171 -11.25 40.85 -4.79
CA LEU A 171 -11.26 39.51 -4.23
C LEU A 171 -12.54 38.75 -4.67
N ALA A 172 -12.37 37.58 -5.24
CA ALA A 172 -13.44 36.64 -5.50
C ALA A 172 -13.23 35.36 -4.65
N SER A 173 -14.31 34.77 -4.16
CA SER A 173 -14.23 33.54 -3.36
C SER A 173 -15.33 32.56 -3.72
N TRP A 174 -15.04 31.26 -3.56
CA TRP A 174 -15.97 30.17 -3.81
C TRP A 174 -15.87 29.12 -2.73
N ASN A 175 -17.00 28.54 -2.36
CA ASN A 175 -17.03 27.34 -1.55
C ASN A 175 -16.65 26.12 -2.42
N LEU A 176 -15.79 25.27 -1.90
CA LEU A 176 -15.36 24.03 -2.53
C LEU A 176 -15.98 22.85 -1.78
N ASP A 177 -17.01 22.25 -2.34
CA ASP A 177 -17.62 21.04 -1.85
C ASP A 177 -17.08 19.84 -2.67
N ALA A 178 -16.06 19.20 -2.16
CA ALA A 178 -15.46 18.03 -2.77
C ALA A 178 -15.12 16.99 -1.68
N PRO A 179 -16.14 16.28 -1.17
CA PRO A 179 -15.94 15.22 -0.21
C PRO A 179 -15.18 14.07 -0.87
N HIS A 180 -14.23 13.48 -0.15
CA HIS A 180 -13.45 12.32 -0.57
C HIS A 180 -12.80 12.47 -1.97
N PRO A 181 -12.00 13.54 -2.20
CA PRO A 181 -11.36 13.77 -3.49
C PRO A 181 -10.32 12.70 -3.83
N GLU A 182 -9.82 11.98 -2.83
CA GLU A 182 -8.87 10.87 -2.92
C GLU A 182 -9.48 9.59 -3.52
N VAL A 183 -10.82 9.49 -3.60
CA VAL A 183 -11.52 8.31 -4.10
C VAL A 183 -11.92 8.49 -5.56
N SER A 184 -11.54 7.54 -6.40
CA SER A 184 -11.99 7.44 -7.80
C SER A 184 -12.00 5.98 -8.25
N TRP A 185 -12.69 5.67 -9.33
CA TRP A 185 -12.63 4.33 -9.91
C TRP A 185 -11.20 3.91 -10.27
N LYS A 186 -10.37 4.86 -10.71
CA LYS A 186 -8.95 4.63 -11.01
C LYS A 186 -8.18 4.26 -9.76
N THR A 187 -8.38 4.96 -8.63
CA THR A 187 -7.65 4.68 -7.38
C THR A 187 -8.11 3.40 -6.71
N LEU A 188 -9.37 2.98 -6.88
CA LEU A 188 -9.90 1.74 -6.31
C LEU A 188 -9.45 0.48 -7.07
N TRP A 189 -9.39 0.55 -8.41
CA TRP A 189 -9.19 -0.62 -9.26
C TRP A 189 -7.97 -0.56 -10.17
N GLY A 190 -7.47 0.63 -10.47
CA GLY A 190 -6.31 0.85 -11.33
C GLY A 190 -5.00 0.85 -10.56
N LYS A 191 -3.91 0.76 -11.31
CA LYS A 191 -2.58 1.07 -10.79
C LYS A 191 -2.41 2.58 -10.71
N VAL A 192 -1.96 3.07 -9.57
CA VAL A 192 -1.70 4.48 -9.31
C VAL A 192 -0.22 4.69 -9.03
N HIS A 193 0.34 5.76 -9.56
CA HIS A 193 1.72 6.14 -9.29
C HIS A 193 1.73 7.01 -8.04
N TYR A 194 2.02 6.41 -6.90
CA TYR A 194 2.08 7.10 -5.61
C TYR A 194 3.43 7.78 -5.39
N GLU A 195 3.45 8.79 -4.55
CA GLU A 195 4.68 9.45 -4.10
C GLU A 195 5.69 8.45 -3.52
N GLY A 196 6.94 8.55 -3.96
CA GLY A 196 8.02 7.66 -3.53
C GLY A 196 8.06 6.27 -4.20
N TYR A 197 7.10 5.93 -5.04
CA TYR A 197 7.10 4.68 -5.80
C TYR A 197 7.81 4.84 -7.15
N ALA A 198 8.58 3.84 -7.55
CA ALA A 198 9.29 3.86 -8.83
C ALA A 198 8.38 3.58 -10.03
N GLN A 199 7.21 2.98 -9.81
CA GLN A 199 6.24 2.62 -10.84
C GLN A 199 4.83 2.56 -10.28
N PRO A 200 3.79 2.70 -11.12
CA PRO A 200 2.40 2.55 -10.70
C PRO A 200 2.12 1.16 -10.14
N ASP A 201 1.42 1.08 -9.01
CA ASP A 201 1.09 -0.18 -8.36
C ASP A 201 -0.30 -0.15 -7.68
N HIS A 202 -0.78 -1.33 -7.29
CA HIS A 202 -1.96 -1.51 -6.47
C HIS A 202 -1.57 -1.55 -5.00
N VAL A 203 -1.85 -0.50 -4.25
CA VAL A 203 -1.47 -0.40 -2.82
C VAL A 203 -2.71 -0.10 -1.99
N TRP A 204 -2.83 -0.77 -0.85
CA TRP A 204 -3.79 -0.45 0.19
C TRP A 204 -3.07 0.05 1.44
N GLN A 205 -3.26 1.33 1.75
CA GLN A 205 -2.81 1.97 2.97
C GLN A 205 -3.71 3.17 3.21
N SER A 206 -4.72 3.03 4.07
CA SER A 206 -5.75 4.05 4.30
C SER A 206 -5.32 5.15 5.27
N THR A 207 -4.34 4.88 6.12
CA THR A 207 -3.84 5.81 7.15
C THR A 207 -2.32 5.83 7.18
N GLY A 208 -1.75 6.94 7.57
CA GLY A 208 -0.32 7.14 7.79
C GLY A 208 -0.05 7.80 9.13
N GLY A 209 1.23 7.93 9.48
CA GLY A 209 1.69 8.55 10.72
C GLY A 209 1.93 10.06 10.63
N SER A 210 1.67 10.70 9.48
CA SER A 210 1.89 12.12 9.24
C SER A 210 0.68 12.78 8.59
N ASP A 211 0.52 14.08 8.79
CA ASP A 211 -0.62 14.85 8.26
C ASP A 211 -0.53 15.07 6.73
N ASP A 212 0.64 14.89 6.15
CA ASP A 212 0.92 14.99 4.72
C ASP A 212 0.77 13.66 3.97
N PHE A 213 0.29 12.62 4.66
CA PHE A 213 0.14 11.28 4.12
C PHE A 213 -0.77 11.22 2.89
N GLU A 214 -0.34 10.46 1.88
CA GLU A 214 -1.12 10.16 0.68
C GLU A 214 -1.91 8.85 0.86
N PRO A 215 -3.25 8.88 0.99
CA PRO A 215 -4.06 7.66 1.11
C PRO A 215 -3.97 6.79 -0.14
N LYS A 216 -3.72 5.50 0.04
CA LYS A 216 -3.64 4.50 -1.02
C LYS A 216 -4.80 3.53 -0.88
N LEU A 217 -5.74 3.56 -1.81
CA LEU A 217 -7.09 2.98 -1.63
C LEU A 217 -7.40 1.86 -2.62
N SER A 218 -6.38 1.18 -3.19
CA SER A 218 -6.65 0.07 -4.10
C SER A 218 -7.31 -1.12 -3.39
N LEU A 219 -8.48 -1.53 -3.86
CA LEU A 219 -9.19 -2.72 -3.34
C LEU A 219 -8.60 -4.04 -3.87
N VAL A 220 -7.77 -3.98 -4.92
CA VAL A 220 -7.22 -5.17 -5.57
C VAL A 220 -6.41 -6.05 -4.61
N PRO A 221 -5.45 -5.52 -3.79
CA PRO A 221 -4.73 -6.34 -2.82
C PRO A 221 -5.64 -7.00 -1.78
N LEU A 222 -6.67 -6.28 -1.32
CA LEU A 222 -7.63 -6.79 -0.34
C LEU A 222 -8.45 -7.95 -0.91
N LEU A 223 -9.00 -7.78 -2.12
CA LEU A 223 -9.78 -8.81 -2.80
C LEU A 223 -8.94 -10.04 -3.12
N PHE A 224 -7.73 -9.82 -3.65
CA PHE A 224 -6.81 -10.91 -3.94
C PHE A 224 -6.42 -11.67 -2.67
N GLY A 225 -6.12 -10.95 -1.58
CA GLY A 225 -5.78 -11.53 -0.29
C GLY A 225 -6.93 -12.37 0.29
N THR A 226 -8.15 -11.84 0.28
CA THR A 226 -9.34 -12.56 0.76
C THR A 226 -9.68 -13.76 -0.11
N LEU A 227 -9.63 -13.64 -1.42
CA LEU A 227 -9.89 -14.74 -2.34
C LEU A 227 -8.86 -15.86 -2.18
N LYS A 228 -7.58 -15.50 -2.13
CA LYS A 228 -6.47 -16.43 -1.88
C LYS A 228 -6.65 -17.14 -0.53
N GLY A 229 -6.90 -16.38 0.55
CA GLY A 229 -7.10 -16.93 1.88
C GLY A 229 -8.29 -17.89 1.94
N THR A 230 -9.43 -17.52 1.32
CA THR A 230 -10.61 -18.36 1.24
C THR A 230 -10.35 -19.65 0.45
N LEU A 231 -9.65 -19.54 -0.69
CA LEU A 231 -9.32 -20.72 -1.49
C LEU A 231 -8.47 -21.73 -0.71
N PHE A 232 -7.42 -21.27 -0.03
CA PHE A 232 -6.59 -22.12 0.79
C PHE A 232 -7.36 -22.70 2.00
N ALA A 233 -8.18 -21.90 2.66
CA ALA A 233 -9.01 -22.39 3.77
C ALA A 233 -9.95 -23.50 3.31
N MET A 234 -10.62 -23.35 2.16
CA MET A 234 -11.51 -24.37 1.59
C MET A 234 -10.76 -25.62 1.14
N LEU A 235 -9.53 -25.50 0.63
CA LEU A 235 -8.71 -26.64 0.23
C LEU A 235 -8.48 -27.61 1.39
N PHE A 236 -8.33 -27.10 2.60
CA PHE A 236 -8.16 -27.92 3.81
C PHE A 236 -9.48 -28.26 4.49
N ALA A 237 -10.40 -27.32 4.58
CA ALA A 237 -11.66 -27.48 5.31
C ALA A 237 -12.60 -28.49 4.63
N LEU A 238 -12.69 -28.47 3.28
CA LEU A 238 -13.63 -29.32 2.53
C LEU A 238 -13.29 -30.79 2.65
N PRO A 239 -12.05 -31.28 2.40
CA PRO A 239 -11.71 -32.68 2.62
C PRO A 239 -11.92 -33.14 4.07
N LEU A 240 -11.53 -32.27 5.04
CA LEU A 240 -11.67 -32.59 6.46
C LEU A 240 -13.16 -32.74 6.85
N ALA A 241 -14.02 -31.85 6.36
CA ALA A 241 -15.46 -31.90 6.60
C ALA A 241 -16.08 -33.15 5.95
N VAL A 242 -15.72 -33.50 4.70
CA VAL A 242 -16.23 -34.69 3.99
C VAL A 242 -15.79 -35.95 4.71
N PHE A 243 -14.51 -36.08 5.06
CA PHE A 243 -14.02 -37.28 5.77
C PHE A 243 -14.60 -37.39 7.18
N GLY A 244 -14.75 -36.25 7.90
CA GLY A 244 -15.42 -36.23 9.19
C GLY A 244 -16.89 -36.65 9.10
N ALA A 245 -17.61 -36.18 8.08
CA ALA A 245 -19.00 -36.60 7.84
C ALA A 245 -19.12 -38.05 7.48
N LEU A 246 -18.23 -38.56 6.59
CA LEU A 246 -18.18 -39.98 6.24
C LEU A 246 -17.89 -40.86 7.47
N TYR A 247 -16.89 -40.50 8.25
CA TYR A 247 -16.57 -41.22 9.49
C TYR A 247 -17.77 -41.26 10.44
N THR A 248 -18.35 -40.10 10.69
CA THR A 248 -19.49 -39.94 11.61
C THR A 248 -20.72 -40.74 11.12
N SER A 249 -20.98 -40.74 9.82
CA SER A 249 -22.15 -41.43 9.24
C SER A 249 -21.98 -42.93 9.20
N GLN A 250 -20.81 -43.45 8.82
CA GLN A 250 -20.59 -44.87 8.53
C GLN A 250 -19.93 -45.63 9.69
N PHE A 251 -18.97 -45.02 10.38
CA PHE A 251 -18.10 -45.74 11.32
C PHE A 251 -18.31 -45.36 12.80
N ALA A 252 -18.84 -44.15 13.09
CA ALA A 252 -19.00 -43.69 14.47
C ALA A 252 -20.07 -44.50 15.23
N SER A 253 -19.78 -44.86 16.48
CA SER A 253 -20.76 -45.48 17.39
C SER A 253 -21.93 -44.57 17.69
N TYR A 254 -23.09 -45.13 18.06
CA TYR A 254 -24.29 -44.37 18.39
C TYR A 254 -24.05 -43.30 19.48
N ARG A 255 -23.26 -43.64 20.48
CA ARG A 255 -22.91 -42.70 21.58
C ARG A 255 -22.10 -41.52 21.06
N LEU A 256 -21.14 -41.77 20.16
CA LEU A 256 -20.30 -40.76 19.57
C LEU A 256 -21.12 -39.82 18.65
N LYS A 257 -22.03 -40.37 17.85
CA LYS A 257 -22.97 -39.61 17.00
C LYS A 257 -23.82 -38.65 17.82
N ASN A 258 -24.35 -39.12 18.96
CA ASN A 258 -25.19 -38.29 19.83
C ASN A 258 -24.42 -37.17 20.54
N THR A 259 -23.09 -37.26 20.63
CA THR A 259 -22.26 -36.20 21.19
C THR A 259 -21.78 -35.23 20.12
N ILE A 260 -21.33 -35.75 18.98
CA ILE A 260 -20.79 -34.93 17.88
C ILE A 260 -21.88 -34.04 17.23
N LYS A 261 -23.08 -34.59 17.02
CA LYS A 261 -24.15 -33.87 16.34
C LYS A 261 -24.53 -32.56 17.08
N PRO A 262 -24.85 -32.56 18.38
CA PRO A 262 -25.11 -31.33 19.11
C PRO A 262 -23.91 -30.38 19.18
N ALA A 263 -22.68 -30.92 19.28
CA ALA A 263 -21.49 -30.10 19.29
C ALA A 263 -21.31 -29.30 17.99
N ILE A 264 -21.55 -29.95 16.83
CA ILE A 264 -21.51 -29.28 15.53
C ILE A 264 -22.64 -28.25 15.41
N GLU A 265 -23.84 -28.56 15.88
CA GLU A 265 -24.99 -27.65 15.88
C GLU A 265 -24.70 -26.37 16.72
N ILE A 266 -24.10 -26.53 17.90
CA ILE A 266 -23.64 -25.42 18.75
C ILE A 266 -22.57 -24.59 18.04
N MET A 267 -21.57 -25.25 17.45
CA MET A 267 -20.49 -24.56 16.70
C MET A 267 -21.06 -23.79 15.50
N ALA A 268 -22.04 -24.34 14.78
CA ALA A 268 -22.71 -23.67 13.66
C ALA A 268 -23.56 -22.47 14.10
N ALA A 269 -24.05 -22.45 15.34
CA ALA A 269 -24.81 -21.33 15.90
C ALA A 269 -23.92 -20.16 16.35
N LEU A 270 -22.59 -20.37 16.49
CA LEU A 270 -21.68 -19.28 16.86
C LEU A 270 -21.49 -18.31 15.71
N PRO A 271 -21.47 -16.99 15.98
CA PRO A 271 -21.23 -15.99 14.96
C PRO A 271 -19.85 -16.19 14.30
N SER A 272 -19.80 -16.44 13.01
CA SER A 272 -18.57 -16.71 12.25
C SER A 272 -17.55 -15.57 12.34
N VAL A 273 -18.03 -14.32 12.45
CA VAL A 273 -17.18 -13.12 12.64
C VAL A 273 -16.44 -13.18 13.97
N VAL A 274 -17.10 -13.59 15.07
CA VAL A 274 -16.47 -13.71 16.39
C VAL A 274 -15.41 -14.81 16.38
N LEU A 275 -15.72 -15.96 15.77
CA LEU A 275 -14.76 -17.04 15.60
C LEU A 275 -13.56 -16.61 14.76
N GLY A 276 -13.79 -15.90 13.66
CA GLY A 276 -12.73 -15.36 12.80
C GLY A 276 -11.84 -14.35 13.54
N PHE A 277 -12.43 -13.50 14.36
CA PHE A 277 -11.68 -12.53 15.18
C PHE A 277 -10.80 -13.22 16.23
N ILE A 278 -11.34 -14.19 16.95
CA ILE A 278 -10.57 -14.99 17.93
C ILE A 278 -9.47 -15.77 17.21
N ALA A 279 -9.78 -16.39 16.08
CA ALA A 279 -8.79 -17.09 15.27
C ALA A 279 -7.65 -16.17 14.80
N GLY A 280 -7.98 -14.97 14.31
CA GLY A 280 -6.99 -14.00 13.87
C GLY A 280 -6.11 -13.44 14.99
N LEU A 281 -6.68 -13.17 16.15
CA LEU A 281 -5.91 -12.58 17.27
C LEU A 281 -5.12 -13.60 18.08
N VAL A 282 -5.66 -14.82 18.26
CA VAL A 282 -5.08 -15.82 19.18
C VAL A 282 -4.45 -16.97 18.42
N LEU A 283 -5.17 -17.56 17.46
CA LEU A 283 -4.70 -18.76 16.77
C LEU A 283 -3.70 -18.45 15.66
N ALA A 284 -3.89 -17.35 14.92
CA ALA A 284 -3.00 -17.01 13.81
C ALA A 284 -1.54 -16.80 14.25
N PRO A 285 -1.23 -16.03 15.34
CA PRO A 285 0.14 -15.91 15.83
C PRO A 285 0.75 -17.23 16.30
N LEU A 286 -0.06 -18.12 16.91
CA LEU A 286 0.40 -19.44 17.33
C LEU A 286 0.73 -20.34 16.14
N PHE A 287 -0.12 -20.31 15.10
CA PHE A 287 0.12 -21.06 13.88
C PHE A 287 1.28 -20.50 13.06
N GLU A 288 1.44 -19.19 13.04
CA GLU A 288 2.59 -18.53 12.40
C GLU A 288 3.90 -18.95 13.08
N ALA A 289 3.93 -18.97 14.41
CA ALA A 289 5.09 -19.42 15.18
C ALA A 289 5.45 -20.90 14.95
N ALA A 290 4.49 -21.75 14.58
CA ALA A 290 4.65 -23.17 14.38
C ALA A 290 4.21 -23.64 12.99
N ALA A 291 4.31 -22.80 11.95
CA ALA A 291 3.72 -23.04 10.65
C ALA A 291 4.23 -24.33 9.99
N ILE A 292 5.53 -24.60 10.06
CA ILE A 292 6.13 -25.83 9.51
C ILE A 292 5.68 -27.05 10.28
N GLN A 293 5.64 -26.98 11.60
CA GLN A 293 5.19 -28.06 12.48
C GLN A 293 3.72 -28.40 12.22
N VAL A 294 2.87 -27.38 12.06
CA VAL A 294 1.46 -27.53 11.72
C VAL A 294 1.28 -28.17 10.33
N ALA A 295 2.05 -27.72 9.33
CA ALA A 295 2.02 -28.31 7.99
C ALA A 295 2.48 -29.78 7.97
N LEU A 296 3.43 -30.15 8.82
CA LEU A 296 3.95 -31.51 8.95
C LEU A 296 3.00 -32.44 9.73
N LEU A 297 2.16 -31.91 10.60
CA LEU A 297 1.31 -32.70 11.51
C LEU A 297 0.49 -33.80 10.81
N PRO A 298 -0.23 -33.57 9.71
CA PRO A 298 -0.99 -34.63 9.05
C PRO A 298 -0.09 -35.74 8.51
N PHE A 299 1.09 -35.40 8.00
CA PHE A 299 2.03 -36.36 7.45
C PHE A 299 2.70 -37.20 8.55
N THR A 300 3.09 -36.59 9.66
CA THR A 300 3.68 -37.27 10.80
C THR A 300 2.66 -38.16 11.50
N CYS A 301 1.41 -37.69 11.69
CA CYS A 301 0.33 -38.52 12.23
C CYS A 301 0.03 -39.72 11.34
N LEU A 302 0.00 -39.54 10.01
CA LEU A 302 -0.18 -40.64 9.06
C LEU A 302 0.97 -41.65 9.15
N ALA A 303 2.21 -41.20 9.15
CA ALA A 303 3.39 -42.05 9.27
C ALA A 303 3.40 -42.84 10.57
N VAL A 304 3.16 -42.19 11.71
CA VAL A 304 3.06 -42.84 13.02
C VAL A 304 1.89 -43.84 13.04
N GLY A 305 0.74 -43.48 12.49
CA GLY A 305 -0.41 -44.36 12.38
C GLY A 305 -0.10 -45.65 11.58
N LEU A 306 0.57 -45.51 10.44
CA LEU A 306 0.99 -46.63 9.61
C LEU A 306 2.01 -47.54 10.33
N ILE A 307 2.92 -46.98 11.12
CA ILE A 307 3.92 -47.71 11.90
C ILE A 307 3.23 -48.46 13.08
N LEU A 308 2.27 -47.84 13.74
CA LEU A 308 1.58 -48.46 14.88
C LEU A 308 0.47 -49.41 14.49
N ALA A 309 -0.12 -49.33 13.31
CA ALA A 309 -1.20 -50.16 12.83
C ALA A 309 -0.88 -51.68 12.85
N PRO A 310 0.32 -52.16 12.38
CA PRO A 310 0.70 -53.58 12.49
C PRO A 310 0.82 -54.07 13.94
N GLY A 311 1.26 -53.19 14.84
CA GLY A 311 1.33 -53.49 16.27
C GLY A 311 -0.06 -53.74 16.87
N TRP A 312 -1.05 -52.89 16.53
CA TRP A 312 -2.43 -53.12 16.90
C TRP A 312 -3.01 -54.42 16.35
N ALA A 313 -2.71 -54.75 15.11
CA ALA A 313 -3.18 -55.96 14.46
C ALA A 313 -2.66 -57.25 15.12
N ARG A 314 -1.45 -57.21 15.72
CA ARG A 314 -0.81 -58.34 16.42
C ARG A 314 -1.29 -58.52 17.87
N LEU A 315 -2.00 -57.58 18.45
CA LEU A 315 -2.53 -57.67 19.80
C LEU A 315 -3.55 -58.83 19.92
N PRO A 316 -3.50 -59.67 20.98
CA PRO A 316 -4.44 -60.75 21.20
C PRO A 316 -5.89 -60.25 21.19
N ARG A 317 -6.77 -61.08 20.61
CA ARG A 317 -8.21 -60.75 20.46
C ARG A 317 -8.86 -60.40 21.81
N ARG A 318 -8.40 -60.94 22.92
CA ARG A 318 -8.87 -60.62 24.28
C ARG A 318 -8.67 -59.14 24.61
N PHE A 319 -7.54 -58.57 24.26
CA PHE A 319 -7.26 -57.14 24.50
C PHE A 319 -8.09 -56.23 23.59
N ARG A 320 -8.24 -56.60 22.32
CA ARG A 320 -9.09 -55.85 21.40
C ARG A 320 -10.56 -55.89 21.76
N ALA A 321 -11.07 -57.05 22.22
CA ALA A 321 -12.45 -57.19 22.67
C ALA A 321 -12.76 -56.49 23.99
N ALA A 322 -11.78 -56.37 24.87
CA ALA A 322 -11.95 -55.64 26.15
C ALA A 322 -12.17 -54.13 25.96
N TRP A 323 -11.78 -53.58 24.81
CA TRP A 323 -11.91 -52.15 24.55
C TRP A 323 -13.28 -51.76 23.95
N GLY A 324 -14.12 -52.73 23.57
CA GLY A 324 -15.51 -52.53 23.13
C GLY A 324 -15.62 -51.61 21.89
N GLU A 325 -16.74 -51.70 21.21
CA GLU A 325 -17.04 -50.85 20.02
C GLU A 325 -17.00 -49.37 20.40
N GLY A 326 -16.22 -48.58 19.64
CA GLY A 326 -16.08 -47.12 19.79
C GLY A 326 -14.92 -46.63 20.70
N ARG A 327 -14.24 -47.52 21.44
CA ARG A 327 -13.01 -47.17 22.19
C ARG A 327 -11.75 -47.24 21.35
N GLU A 328 -11.86 -47.72 20.13
CA GLU A 328 -10.76 -47.70 19.14
C GLU A 328 -10.22 -46.30 18.89
N ALA A 329 -11.07 -45.26 19.04
CA ALA A 329 -10.68 -43.87 18.97
C ALA A 329 -9.62 -43.46 20.02
N VAL A 330 -9.51 -44.18 21.14
CA VAL A 330 -8.49 -43.91 22.18
C VAL A 330 -7.08 -44.21 21.64
N TRP A 331 -6.93 -45.07 20.66
CA TRP A 331 -5.66 -45.32 19.98
C TRP A 331 -5.20 -44.19 19.06
N LEU A 332 -6.08 -43.28 18.70
CA LEU A 332 -5.71 -42.06 18.00
C LEU A 332 -4.94 -41.10 18.89
N LEU A 333 -5.12 -41.14 20.22
CA LEU A 333 -4.39 -40.29 21.15
C LEU A 333 -2.86 -40.51 21.12
N PRO A 334 -2.34 -41.75 21.24
CA PRO A 334 -0.91 -42.01 21.07
C PRO A 334 -0.39 -41.59 19.70
N VAL A 335 -1.17 -41.84 18.63
CA VAL A 335 -0.81 -41.42 17.26
C VAL A 335 -0.69 -39.90 17.16
N LEU A 336 -1.66 -39.17 17.72
CA LEU A 336 -1.65 -37.71 17.75
C LEU A 336 -0.47 -37.17 18.57
N VAL A 337 -0.24 -37.69 19.77
CA VAL A 337 0.84 -37.25 20.64
C VAL A 337 2.22 -37.51 20.02
N MET A 338 2.42 -38.73 19.50
CA MET A 338 3.67 -39.09 18.82
C MET A 338 3.85 -38.35 17.49
N GLY A 339 2.77 -38.17 16.73
CA GLY A 339 2.78 -37.37 15.49
C GLY A 339 3.14 -35.94 15.73
N LEU A 340 2.56 -35.32 16.78
CA LEU A 340 2.89 -33.96 17.21
C LEU A 340 4.35 -33.85 17.66
N GLY A 341 4.82 -34.79 18.51
CA GLY A 341 6.21 -34.84 18.95
C GLY A 341 7.19 -34.95 17.77
N LEU A 342 6.88 -35.78 16.80
CA LEU A 342 7.67 -35.94 15.57
C LEU A 342 7.64 -34.67 14.70
N ALA A 343 6.50 -34.02 14.55
CA ALA A 343 6.37 -32.75 13.84
C ALA A 343 7.19 -31.65 14.50
N MET A 344 7.16 -31.56 15.84
CA MET A 344 7.97 -30.61 16.62
C MET A 344 9.48 -30.86 16.51
N ALA A 345 9.88 -32.13 16.40
CA ALA A 345 11.30 -32.48 16.24
C ALA A 345 11.79 -32.25 14.81
N LEU A 346 10.99 -32.56 13.80
CA LEU A 346 11.36 -32.39 12.38
C LEU A 346 11.22 -30.96 11.89
N GLY A 347 10.31 -30.15 12.45
CA GLY A 347 10.05 -28.79 12.02
C GLY A 347 11.32 -27.93 11.97
N PRO A 348 12.05 -27.73 13.09
CA PRO A 348 13.27 -26.96 13.11
C PRO A 348 14.38 -27.48 12.19
N TRP A 349 14.46 -28.80 12.03
CA TRP A 349 15.42 -29.41 11.11
C TRP A 349 15.11 -29.09 9.64
N ILE A 350 13.85 -29.14 9.25
CA ILE A 350 13.42 -28.73 7.89
C ILE A 350 13.64 -27.25 7.68
N GLU A 351 13.31 -26.43 8.66
CA GLU A 351 13.47 -24.97 8.62
C GLU A 351 14.94 -24.58 8.36
N THR A 352 15.86 -25.16 9.12
CA THR A 352 17.30 -24.88 8.95
C THR A 352 17.90 -25.45 7.68
N THR A 353 17.44 -26.65 7.24
CA THR A 353 18.07 -27.37 6.11
C THR A 353 17.54 -26.92 4.76
N PHE A 354 16.23 -26.67 4.63
CA PHE A 354 15.58 -26.37 3.35
C PHE A 354 15.22 -24.89 3.18
N LEU A 355 14.95 -24.18 4.27
CA LEU A 355 14.47 -22.79 4.22
C LEU A 355 15.55 -21.77 4.65
N ARG A 356 16.78 -22.21 4.85
CA ARG A 356 17.94 -21.36 5.22
C ARG A 356 17.75 -20.54 6.51
N GLY A 357 16.95 -21.01 7.45
CA GLY A 357 16.62 -20.33 8.70
C GLY A 357 15.18 -19.89 8.79
N ASP A 358 14.90 -18.91 9.64
CA ASP A 358 13.52 -18.44 9.85
C ASP A 358 12.93 -17.84 8.55
N PHE A 359 11.93 -18.52 7.97
CA PHE A 359 11.25 -18.08 6.73
C PHE A 359 10.38 -16.82 6.93
N ARG A 360 10.29 -16.32 8.16
CA ARG A 360 9.52 -15.11 8.54
C ARG A 360 10.34 -13.82 8.41
N ASN A 361 11.63 -13.89 8.15
CA ASN A 361 12.52 -12.74 7.96
C ASN A 361 12.87 -12.52 6.49
#